data_4015c8aaddc4627222030d6c433b4780
#
_entry.id   4015c8aaddc4627222030d6c433b4780
#
_cell.length_a   1.000
_cell.length_b   1.000
_cell.length_c   1.000
_cell.angle_alpha   90.00
_cell.angle_beta   90.00
_cell.angle_gamma   90.00
#
_symmetry.space_group_name_H-M   'P 1'
#
loop_
_entity.id
_entity.type
_entity.pdbx_description
1 polymer ?
#
loop_
_entity_poly.entity_id
_entity_poly.type
_entity_poly.pdbx_seq_one_letter_code
_entity_poly.pdbx_strand_id
1 'polypeptide(L)'
;VSAVEQSAFGPFFTVEAHAADETPTPPWRSVSGLVDGSPSLGGRISAVRSSLAARMAKTAAEVDLRVAASVTHLGLIARILAPTIAAATRGVRISQAPDDLWWQDRLGGPFPLSVLKTESGQREGECSAVPGAAVESITRCVVGETGVSDRVLWGNVGSAANSAAQLIAASRPALTGAARDIADTYLRDPRVDGGVLRAGPDFRRRSCCLIYQLAEDRTAVCGDCVLETRTGATG
;
A
#
# COMPACT_ATOMS: atom_id res chain seq x y z
N VAL A 1 -6.24 -9.42 -17.51
CA VAL A 1 -6.12 -7.95 -17.68
C VAL A 1 -4.75 -7.66 -18.25
N SER A 2 -4.66 -7.02 -19.43
CA SER A 2 -3.34 -6.74 -20.01
C SER A 2 -2.59 -5.70 -19.16
N ALA A 3 -1.28 -5.87 -19.03
CA ALA A 3 -0.40 -4.92 -18.33
C ALA A 3 -0.53 -3.49 -18.88
N VAL A 4 -0.85 -3.36 -20.18
CA VAL A 4 -1.06 -2.08 -20.87
C VAL A 4 -2.28 -1.31 -20.32
N GLU A 5 -3.35 -2.00 -19.90
CA GLU A 5 -4.53 -1.32 -19.40
C GLU A 5 -4.38 -0.84 -17.94
N GLN A 6 -3.56 -1.52 -17.14
CA GLN A 6 -3.25 -1.08 -15.78
C GLN A 6 -2.28 0.10 -15.77
N SER A 7 -1.38 0.21 -16.74
CA SER A 7 -0.47 1.35 -16.86
C SER A 7 -1.18 2.69 -17.05
N ALA A 8 -2.43 2.68 -17.54
CA ALA A 8 -3.24 3.89 -17.73
C ALA A 8 -3.58 4.62 -16.39
N PHE A 9 -3.51 3.93 -15.25
CA PHE A 9 -3.76 4.53 -13.92
C PHE A 9 -2.47 5.04 -13.26
N GLY A 10 -1.32 4.84 -13.90
CA GLY A 10 -0.02 5.24 -13.40
C GLY A 10 0.84 4.08 -12.89
N PRO A 11 2.09 4.38 -12.50
CA PRO A 11 3.11 3.36 -12.26
C PRO A 11 2.82 2.44 -11.04
N PHE A 12 2.00 2.87 -10.09
CA PHE A 12 1.58 2.03 -8.96
C PHE A 12 0.67 0.87 -9.38
N PHE A 13 0.03 0.95 -10.53
CA PHE A 13 -0.91 -0.05 -11.01
C PHE A 13 -0.28 -1.07 -11.96
N THR A 14 0.90 -0.79 -12.50
CA THR A 14 1.58 -1.66 -13.47
C THR A 14 2.14 -2.90 -12.76
N VAL A 15 1.75 -4.09 -13.18
CA VAL A 15 2.26 -5.36 -12.68
C VAL A 15 2.77 -6.23 -13.81
N GLU A 16 3.75 -7.07 -13.52
CA GLU A 16 4.11 -8.24 -14.32
C GLU A 16 3.27 -9.44 -13.88
N ALA A 17 3.38 -10.55 -14.59
CA ALA A 17 2.65 -11.76 -14.24
C ALA A 17 3.56 -12.98 -14.44
N HIS A 18 3.48 -13.95 -13.52
CA HIS A 18 4.22 -15.20 -13.54
C HIS A 18 3.26 -16.40 -13.47
N ALA A 19 3.69 -17.56 -13.91
CA ALA A 19 2.93 -18.79 -13.83
C ALA A 19 3.14 -19.50 -12.46
N ALA A 20 2.23 -20.40 -12.09
CA ALA A 20 2.25 -21.06 -10.79
C ALA A 20 3.43 -22.04 -10.62
N ASP A 21 3.99 -22.52 -11.71
CA ASP A 21 5.14 -23.41 -11.75
C ASP A 21 6.48 -22.66 -11.83
N GLU A 22 6.46 -21.34 -11.97
CA GLU A 22 7.66 -20.52 -11.94
C GLU A 22 8.12 -20.24 -10.50
N THR A 23 9.43 -20.06 -10.32
CA THR A 23 10.03 -19.62 -9.06
C THR A 23 10.75 -18.28 -9.27
N PRO A 24 10.72 -17.36 -8.27
CA PRO A 24 11.39 -16.08 -8.43
C PRO A 24 12.90 -16.27 -8.55
N THR A 25 13.47 -15.68 -9.61
CA THR A 25 14.91 -15.60 -9.80
C THR A 25 15.41 -14.16 -9.63
N PRO A 26 16.61 -13.94 -9.04
CA PRO A 26 17.11 -12.58 -8.85
C PRO A 26 16.99 -11.72 -10.15
N PRO A 27 16.55 -10.45 -10.04
CA PRO A 27 16.32 -9.67 -8.80
C PRO A 27 14.93 -9.85 -8.15
N TRP A 28 14.08 -10.75 -8.65
CA TRP A 28 12.78 -11.06 -8.08
C TRP A 28 12.90 -11.86 -6.78
N ARG A 29 12.04 -11.56 -5.82
CA ARG A 29 11.92 -12.22 -4.53
C ARG A 29 10.44 -12.43 -4.22
N SER A 30 10.07 -13.52 -3.53
CA SER A 30 8.71 -13.66 -3.01
C SER A 30 8.44 -12.63 -1.90
N VAL A 31 7.20 -12.15 -1.83
CA VAL A 31 6.72 -11.30 -0.71
C VAL A 31 6.70 -12.10 0.60
N SER A 32 6.60 -13.43 0.56
CA SER A 32 6.73 -14.27 1.76
C SER A 32 8.07 -14.04 2.47
N GLY A 33 9.16 -13.76 1.74
CA GLY A 33 10.44 -13.38 2.32
C GLY A 33 10.49 -12.03 3.05
N LEU A 34 9.41 -11.23 3.01
CA LEU A 34 9.26 -10.05 3.88
C LEU A 34 8.60 -10.38 5.23
N VAL A 35 7.98 -11.56 5.34
CA VAL A 35 7.11 -11.91 6.47
C VAL A 35 7.48 -13.22 7.16
N ASP A 36 8.56 -13.86 6.73
CA ASP A 36 9.07 -15.13 7.25
C ASP A 36 10.06 -14.98 8.42
N GLY A 37 10.30 -13.75 8.90
CA GLY A 37 11.29 -13.46 9.93
C GLY A 37 12.72 -13.31 9.41
N SER A 38 12.92 -13.32 8.09
CA SER A 38 14.20 -13.00 7.47
C SER A 38 14.55 -11.52 7.64
N PRO A 39 15.84 -11.13 7.49
CA PRO A 39 16.24 -9.73 7.64
C PRO A 39 15.76 -8.81 6.49
N SER A 40 14.98 -9.33 5.53
CA SER A 40 14.57 -8.60 4.32
C SER A 40 13.74 -7.37 4.62
N LEU A 41 12.76 -7.48 5.53
CA LEU A 41 11.91 -6.35 5.91
C LEU A 41 12.70 -5.28 6.67
N GLY A 42 13.50 -5.67 7.66
CA GLY A 42 14.37 -4.76 8.41
C GLY A 42 15.40 -4.07 7.51
N GLY A 43 15.97 -4.80 6.57
CA GLY A 43 16.85 -4.25 5.54
C GLY A 43 16.15 -3.19 4.67
N ARG A 44 14.93 -3.47 4.24
CA ARG A 44 14.10 -2.51 3.48
C ARG A 44 13.78 -1.26 4.30
N ILE A 45 13.38 -1.40 5.56
CA ILE A 45 13.10 -0.28 6.46
C ILE A 45 14.35 0.58 6.65
N SER A 46 15.53 -0.05 6.85
CA SER A 46 16.80 0.66 6.99
C SER A 46 17.19 1.42 5.73
N ALA A 47 16.98 0.83 4.55
CA ALA A 47 17.25 1.47 3.27
C ALA A 47 16.31 2.67 3.03
N VAL A 48 15.02 2.55 3.36
CA VAL A 48 14.07 3.67 3.32
C VAL A 48 14.49 4.76 4.30
N ARG A 49 14.88 4.40 5.53
CA ARG A 49 15.37 5.35 6.55
C ARG A 49 16.54 6.19 6.03
N SER A 50 17.53 5.54 5.42
CA SER A 50 18.69 6.20 4.83
C SER A 50 18.28 7.11 3.65
N SER A 51 17.35 6.65 2.81
CA SER A 51 16.84 7.45 1.68
C SER A 51 16.08 8.69 2.15
N LEU A 52 15.28 8.58 3.20
CA LEU A 52 14.58 9.72 3.81
C LEU A 52 15.57 10.71 4.41
N ALA A 53 16.56 10.24 5.16
CA ALA A 53 17.61 11.05 5.73
C ALA A 53 18.38 11.84 4.67
N ALA A 54 18.79 11.18 3.59
CA ALA A 54 19.49 11.84 2.48
C ALA A 54 18.68 12.96 1.84
N ARG A 55 17.37 12.78 1.67
CA ARG A 55 16.45 13.80 1.11
C ARG A 55 16.30 15.02 2.03
N MET A 56 16.48 14.83 3.32
CA MET A 56 16.34 15.88 4.34
C MET A 56 17.69 16.45 4.78
N ALA A 57 18.80 16.09 4.11
CA ALA A 57 20.16 16.44 4.50
C ALA A 57 20.48 16.08 5.98
N LYS A 58 19.96 14.92 6.43
CA LYS A 58 20.12 14.37 7.78
C LYS A 58 20.89 13.05 7.73
N THR A 59 21.35 12.60 8.89
CA THR A 59 21.86 11.24 9.07
C THR A 59 20.71 10.26 9.28
N ALA A 60 20.93 8.98 9.02
CA ALA A 60 19.91 7.95 9.27
C ALA A 60 19.50 7.89 10.76
N ALA A 61 20.39 8.20 11.69
CA ALA A 61 20.11 8.20 13.12
C ALA A 61 19.10 9.30 13.55
N GLU A 62 19.07 10.41 12.82
CA GLU A 62 18.13 11.52 13.06
C GLU A 62 16.72 11.28 12.54
N VAL A 63 16.51 10.27 11.71
CA VAL A 63 15.17 9.87 11.27
C VAL A 63 14.65 8.80 12.22
N ASP A 64 13.50 9.03 12.88
CA ASP A 64 12.87 8.06 13.75
C ASP A 64 12.57 6.75 12.96
N LEU A 65 12.95 5.61 13.54
CA LEU A 65 12.71 4.31 12.93
C LEU A 65 11.22 4.07 12.62
N ARG A 66 10.33 4.55 13.49
CA ARG A 66 8.87 4.41 13.31
C ARG A 66 8.36 5.19 12.10
N VAL A 67 8.97 6.33 11.79
CA VAL A 67 8.66 7.09 10.56
C VAL A 67 9.06 6.28 9.34
N ALA A 68 10.30 5.78 9.31
CA ALA A 68 10.79 4.96 8.20
C ALA A 68 9.95 3.69 8.03
N ALA A 69 9.58 3.04 9.12
CA ALA A 69 8.71 1.86 9.12
C ALA A 69 7.31 2.17 8.57
N SER A 70 6.69 3.27 9.00
CA SER A 70 5.39 3.70 8.51
C SER A 70 5.42 4.02 7.00
N VAL A 71 6.45 4.73 6.54
CA VAL A 71 6.62 5.05 5.10
C VAL A 71 6.87 3.77 4.29
N THR A 72 7.70 2.86 4.79
CA THR A 72 7.95 1.56 4.15
C THR A 72 6.65 0.77 4.02
N HIS A 73 5.90 0.65 5.12
CA HIS A 73 4.62 -0.05 5.14
C HIS A 73 3.64 0.57 4.13
N LEU A 74 3.45 1.90 4.17
CA LEU A 74 2.56 2.58 3.22
C LEU A 74 2.94 2.28 1.78
N GLY A 75 4.23 2.32 1.45
CA GLY A 75 4.72 2.02 0.11
C GLY A 75 4.47 0.57 -0.33
N LEU A 76 4.68 -0.41 0.57
CA LEU A 76 4.41 -1.82 0.32
C LEU A 76 2.92 -2.06 0.08
N ILE A 77 2.07 -1.55 0.98
CA ILE A 77 0.62 -1.73 0.90
C ILE A 77 0.03 -1.02 -0.32
N ALA A 78 0.42 0.21 -0.60
CA ALA A 78 -0.06 0.93 -1.78
C ALA A 78 0.28 0.18 -3.07
N ARG A 79 1.46 -0.43 -3.13
CA ARG A 79 1.92 -1.19 -4.30
C ARG A 79 1.15 -2.50 -4.51
N ILE A 80 0.68 -3.12 -3.42
CA ILE A 80 -0.17 -4.32 -3.48
C ILE A 80 -1.63 -3.95 -3.80
N LEU A 81 -2.17 -2.93 -3.12
CA LEU A 81 -3.59 -2.60 -3.23
C LEU A 81 -3.96 -1.91 -4.55
N ALA A 82 -3.10 -1.07 -5.11
CA ALA A 82 -3.44 -0.34 -6.33
C ALA A 82 -3.81 -1.27 -7.49
N PRO A 83 -2.99 -2.25 -7.91
CA PRO A 83 -3.36 -3.17 -8.98
C PRO A 83 -4.52 -4.10 -8.58
N THR A 84 -4.63 -4.48 -7.31
CA THR A 84 -5.73 -5.33 -6.81
C THR A 84 -7.08 -4.62 -6.95
N ILE A 85 -7.18 -3.36 -6.53
CA ILE A 85 -8.40 -2.57 -6.65
C ILE A 85 -8.72 -2.31 -8.12
N ALA A 86 -7.72 -1.98 -8.94
CA ALA A 86 -7.93 -1.77 -10.38
C ALA A 86 -8.43 -3.03 -11.10
N ALA A 87 -7.89 -4.19 -10.79
CA ALA A 87 -8.35 -5.47 -11.35
C ALA A 87 -9.80 -5.77 -10.92
N ALA A 88 -10.10 -5.55 -9.63
CA ALA A 88 -11.43 -5.80 -9.07
C ALA A 88 -12.53 -4.92 -9.70
N THR A 89 -12.22 -3.69 -10.14
CA THR A 89 -13.20 -2.86 -10.89
C THR A 89 -13.66 -3.47 -12.20
N ARG A 90 -12.99 -4.52 -12.65
CA ARG A 90 -13.28 -5.28 -13.89
C ARG A 90 -13.70 -6.73 -13.61
N GLY A 91 -13.98 -7.06 -12.36
CA GLY A 91 -14.32 -8.42 -11.95
C GLY A 91 -13.13 -9.40 -11.93
N VAL A 92 -11.88 -8.90 -12.06
CA VAL A 92 -10.68 -9.73 -12.02
C VAL A 92 -10.11 -9.73 -10.61
N ARG A 93 -9.72 -10.90 -10.10
CA ARG A 93 -9.09 -11.06 -8.80
C ARG A 93 -7.58 -11.26 -8.94
N ILE A 94 -6.82 -10.55 -8.11
CA ILE A 94 -5.40 -10.80 -7.90
C ILE A 94 -5.26 -11.46 -6.54
N SER A 95 -4.54 -12.59 -6.49
CA SER A 95 -4.20 -13.22 -5.23
C SER A 95 -3.37 -12.29 -4.35
N GLN A 96 -3.69 -12.24 -3.07
CA GLN A 96 -2.93 -11.53 -2.07
C GLN A 96 -2.24 -12.50 -1.07
N ALA A 97 -2.05 -13.75 -1.45
CA ALA A 97 -1.17 -14.64 -0.70
C ALA A 97 0.28 -14.18 -0.87
N PRO A 98 1.11 -14.14 0.20
CA PRO A 98 2.49 -13.68 0.10
C PRO A 98 3.33 -14.44 -0.92
N ASP A 99 3.07 -15.74 -1.11
CA ASP A 99 3.80 -16.57 -2.06
C ASP A 99 3.43 -16.31 -3.52
N ASP A 100 2.22 -15.79 -3.78
CA ASP A 100 1.71 -15.47 -5.12
C ASP A 100 2.16 -14.08 -5.60
N LEU A 101 2.90 -13.36 -4.79
CA LEU A 101 3.38 -12.02 -5.07
C LEU A 101 4.91 -11.99 -5.08
N TRP A 102 5.49 -11.50 -6.18
CA TRP A 102 6.93 -11.29 -6.26
C TRP A 102 7.25 -9.82 -6.40
N TRP A 103 8.34 -9.41 -5.83
CA TRP A 103 8.78 -8.03 -5.81
C TRP A 103 10.28 -7.88 -6.06
N GLN A 104 10.70 -6.68 -6.45
CA GLN A 104 12.12 -6.31 -6.50
C GLN A 104 12.39 -5.20 -5.50
N ASP A 105 13.48 -5.33 -4.76
CA ASP A 105 13.86 -4.33 -3.75
C ASP A 105 14.49 -3.10 -4.42
N ARG A 106 13.63 -2.21 -4.92
CA ARG A 106 14.01 -0.93 -5.51
C ARG A 106 13.44 0.22 -4.70
N LEU A 107 14.26 1.27 -4.48
CA LEU A 107 13.86 2.52 -3.84
C LEU A 107 13.58 3.61 -4.87
N GLY A 108 12.95 4.69 -4.43
CA GLY A 108 12.76 5.90 -5.24
C GLY A 108 11.48 5.96 -6.07
N GLY A 109 10.61 4.96 -5.93
CA GLY A 109 9.32 4.89 -6.64
C GLY A 109 8.58 3.59 -6.36
N PRO A 110 7.49 3.31 -7.09
CA PRO A 110 6.85 2.02 -7.03
C PRO A 110 7.81 0.94 -7.52
N PHE A 111 8.09 -0.02 -6.65
CA PHE A 111 8.96 -1.14 -7.01
C PHE A 111 8.26 -2.10 -7.99
N PRO A 112 8.99 -2.85 -8.83
CA PRO A 112 8.41 -3.90 -9.67
C PRO A 112 7.65 -4.92 -8.83
N LEU A 113 6.43 -5.25 -9.23
CA LEU A 113 5.57 -6.27 -8.62
C LEU A 113 5.11 -7.23 -9.70
N SER A 114 5.24 -8.52 -9.46
CA SER A 114 4.66 -9.58 -10.29
C SER A 114 3.60 -10.31 -9.50
N VAL A 115 2.49 -10.66 -10.16
CA VAL A 115 1.35 -11.36 -9.58
C VAL A 115 1.14 -12.69 -10.27
N LEU A 116 0.62 -13.67 -9.53
CA LEU A 116 0.28 -14.94 -10.10
C LEU A 116 -0.78 -14.79 -11.20
N LYS A 117 -0.53 -15.35 -12.38
CA LYS A 117 -1.52 -15.44 -13.46
C LYS A 117 -2.70 -16.26 -12.99
N THR A 118 -3.89 -15.68 -13.01
CA THR A 118 -5.12 -16.40 -12.78
C THR A 118 -5.64 -16.85 -14.13
N GLU A 119 -5.83 -18.16 -14.33
CA GLU A 119 -6.50 -18.65 -15.52
C GLU A 119 -7.96 -18.16 -15.52
N SER A 120 -8.41 -17.67 -16.67
CA SER A 120 -9.78 -17.20 -16.87
C SER A 120 -10.74 -18.34 -16.59
N GLY A 121 -11.44 -18.32 -15.46
CA GLY A 121 -12.43 -19.34 -15.10
C GLY A 121 -12.29 -19.97 -13.72
N GLN A 122 -11.25 -19.63 -12.93
CA GLN A 122 -11.12 -20.20 -11.60
C GLN A 122 -11.58 -19.27 -10.48
N ARG A 123 -12.64 -19.79 -9.80
CA ARG A 123 -13.18 -19.49 -8.48
C ARG A 123 -14.11 -18.29 -8.33
N GLU A 124 -15.30 -18.45 -8.82
CA GLU A 124 -16.48 -18.08 -8.05
C GLU A 124 -16.51 -19.00 -6.82
N GLY A 125 -16.27 -18.51 -5.63
CA GLY A 125 -16.54 -19.34 -4.45
C GLY A 125 -15.74 -19.03 -3.17
N GLU A 126 -14.51 -18.59 -3.23
CA GLU A 126 -13.83 -18.14 -2.02
C GLU A 126 -13.83 -16.61 -1.95
N CYS A 127 -14.62 -16.10 -1.02
CA CYS A 127 -14.53 -14.71 -0.58
C CYS A 127 -13.12 -14.54 -0.01
N SER A 128 -12.17 -14.11 -0.86
CA SER A 128 -10.83 -13.77 -0.39
C SER A 128 -11.00 -12.73 0.71
N ALA A 129 -10.54 -13.04 1.91
CA ALA A 129 -10.61 -12.12 3.03
C ALA A 129 -10.03 -10.76 2.62
N VAL A 130 -10.72 -9.70 2.97
CA VAL A 130 -10.25 -8.33 2.74
C VAL A 130 -10.05 -7.70 4.12
N PRO A 131 -8.85 -7.22 4.42
CA PRO A 131 -7.59 -7.25 3.63
C PRO A 131 -7.02 -8.68 3.45
N GLY A 132 -6.29 -8.90 2.35
CA GLY A 132 -5.67 -10.19 2.08
C GLY A 132 -4.44 -10.49 2.94
N ALA A 133 -4.01 -11.76 2.90
CA ALA A 133 -2.97 -12.31 3.78
C ALA A 133 -1.63 -11.55 3.72
N ALA A 134 -1.21 -11.05 2.55
CA ALA A 134 0.03 -10.26 2.43
C ALA A 134 -0.06 -8.94 3.22
N VAL A 135 -1.19 -8.23 3.13
CA VAL A 135 -1.42 -6.98 3.87
C VAL A 135 -1.36 -7.23 5.38
N GLU A 136 -2.04 -8.27 5.86
CA GLU A 136 -2.07 -8.63 7.28
C GLU A 136 -0.69 -9.04 7.80
N SER A 137 0.01 -9.89 7.05
CA SER A 137 1.32 -10.40 7.45
C SER A 137 2.38 -9.30 7.45
N ILE A 138 2.44 -8.44 6.42
CA ILE A 138 3.35 -7.30 6.38
C ILE A 138 3.07 -6.35 7.56
N THR A 139 1.80 -6.03 7.81
CA THR A 139 1.41 -5.15 8.93
C THR A 139 1.91 -5.70 10.26
N ARG A 140 1.65 -6.99 10.53
CA ARG A 140 2.09 -7.67 11.76
C ARG A 140 3.61 -7.69 11.92
N CYS A 141 4.35 -7.99 10.83
CA CYS A 141 5.81 -8.03 10.88
C CYS A 141 6.41 -6.65 11.12
N VAL A 142 5.88 -5.59 10.49
CA VAL A 142 6.33 -4.21 10.76
C VAL A 142 6.09 -3.80 12.21
N VAL A 143 4.94 -4.15 12.81
CA VAL A 143 4.68 -3.94 14.26
C VAL A 143 5.73 -4.65 15.09
N GLY A 144 5.97 -5.93 14.82
CA GLY A 144 6.90 -6.76 15.60
C GLY A 144 8.35 -6.27 15.53
N GLU A 145 8.81 -5.83 14.36
CA GLU A 145 10.20 -5.39 14.18
C GLU A 145 10.48 -3.97 14.69
N THR A 146 9.47 -3.09 14.71
CA THR A 146 9.73 -1.66 14.92
C THR A 146 8.95 -1.01 16.06
N GLY A 147 7.96 -1.71 16.60
CA GLY A 147 7.07 -1.18 17.65
C GLY A 147 6.18 -0.03 17.17
N VAL A 148 6.04 0.19 15.87
CA VAL A 148 5.04 1.14 15.34
C VAL A 148 3.66 0.63 15.71
N SER A 149 2.79 1.53 16.19
CA SER A 149 1.41 1.18 16.51
C SER A 149 0.69 0.60 15.29
N ASP A 150 -0.01 -0.51 15.48
CA ASP A 150 -0.86 -1.13 14.47
C ASP A 150 -1.91 -0.16 13.93
N ARG A 151 -2.45 0.73 14.77
CA ARG A 151 -3.38 1.79 14.36
C ARG A 151 -2.79 2.70 13.28
N VAL A 152 -1.49 3.05 13.37
CA VAL A 152 -0.80 3.82 12.34
C VAL A 152 -0.76 3.04 11.02
N LEU A 153 -0.43 1.77 11.10
CA LEU A 153 -0.26 0.92 9.93
C LEU A 153 -1.61 0.57 9.28
N TRP A 154 -2.63 0.28 10.06
CA TRP A 154 -3.98 0.09 9.52
C TRP A 154 -4.55 1.37 8.90
N GLY A 155 -4.22 2.54 9.45
CA GLY A 155 -4.50 3.82 8.79
C GLY A 155 -3.79 3.96 7.44
N ASN A 156 -2.57 3.42 7.29
CA ASN A 156 -1.89 3.36 5.99
C ASN A 156 -2.61 2.46 4.99
N VAL A 157 -3.23 1.35 5.43
CA VAL A 157 -4.07 0.51 4.57
C VAL A 157 -5.24 1.31 4.02
N GLY A 158 -5.95 2.04 4.89
CA GLY A 158 -7.05 2.91 4.48
C GLY A 158 -6.62 3.99 3.48
N SER A 159 -5.50 4.68 3.76
CA SER A 159 -4.91 5.67 2.85
C SER A 159 -4.57 5.07 1.47
N ALA A 160 -3.95 3.90 1.46
CA ALA A 160 -3.58 3.23 0.21
C ALA A 160 -4.81 2.85 -0.62
N ALA A 161 -5.85 2.30 0.02
CA ALA A 161 -7.10 1.94 -0.64
C ALA A 161 -7.81 3.16 -1.23
N ASN A 162 -7.95 4.24 -0.44
CA ASN A 162 -8.56 5.48 -0.91
C ASN A 162 -7.76 6.12 -2.05
N SER A 163 -6.43 6.20 -1.93
CA SER A 163 -5.57 6.78 -2.97
C SER A 163 -5.69 6.01 -4.29
N ALA A 164 -5.75 4.68 -4.24
CA ALA A 164 -5.96 3.87 -5.43
C ALA A 164 -7.32 4.19 -6.10
N ALA A 165 -8.40 4.26 -5.31
CA ALA A 165 -9.72 4.60 -5.85
C ALA A 165 -9.76 6.01 -6.45
N GLN A 166 -9.10 6.99 -5.85
CA GLN A 166 -9.03 8.36 -6.39
C GLN A 166 -8.24 8.42 -7.71
N LEU A 167 -7.11 7.72 -7.81
CA LEU A 167 -6.32 7.67 -9.04
C LEU A 167 -7.09 6.99 -10.18
N ILE A 168 -7.82 5.91 -9.88
CA ILE A 168 -8.70 5.25 -10.86
C ILE A 168 -9.80 6.22 -11.31
N ALA A 169 -10.48 6.89 -10.37
CA ALA A 169 -11.55 7.84 -10.66
C ALA A 169 -11.06 9.02 -11.51
N ALA A 170 -9.87 9.55 -11.22
CA ALA A 170 -9.27 10.65 -11.99
C ALA A 170 -8.90 10.22 -13.43
N SER A 171 -8.39 8.99 -13.59
CA SER A 171 -7.98 8.47 -14.91
C SER A 171 -9.16 7.94 -15.73
N ARG A 172 -10.17 7.37 -15.09
CA ARG A 172 -11.37 6.80 -15.73
C ARG A 172 -12.63 7.08 -14.90
N PRO A 173 -13.29 8.23 -15.10
CA PRO A 173 -14.46 8.64 -14.31
C PRO A 173 -15.60 7.60 -14.27
N ALA A 174 -15.76 6.81 -15.33
CA ALA A 174 -16.77 5.74 -15.40
C ALA A 174 -16.56 4.63 -14.36
N LEU A 175 -15.34 4.47 -13.82
CA LEU A 175 -15.02 3.48 -12.80
C LEU A 175 -15.10 4.03 -11.36
N THR A 176 -15.45 5.30 -11.18
CA THR A 176 -15.44 5.97 -9.86
C THR A 176 -16.27 5.21 -8.82
N GLY A 177 -17.49 4.80 -9.15
CA GLY A 177 -18.37 4.06 -8.24
C GLY A 177 -17.72 2.71 -7.84
N ALA A 178 -17.40 1.90 -8.82
CA ALA A 178 -16.78 0.58 -8.57
C ALA A 178 -15.48 0.68 -7.77
N ALA A 179 -14.61 1.64 -8.08
CA ALA A 179 -13.35 1.82 -7.36
C ALA A 179 -13.57 2.20 -5.90
N ARG A 180 -14.54 3.08 -5.60
CA ARG A 180 -14.91 3.45 -4.23
C ARG A 180 -15.53 2.29 -3.47
N ASP A 181 -16.45 1.56 -4.09
CA ASP A 181 -17.10 0.41 -3.45
C ASP A 181 -16.07 -0.65 -3.05
N ILE A 182 -15.07 -0.91 -3.90
CA ILE A 182 -14.00 -1.85 -3.61
C ILE A 182 -13.08 -1.30 -2.51
N ALA A 183 -12.67 -0.03 -2.57
CA ALA A 183 -11.88 0.58 -1.51
C ALA A 183 -12.61 0.56 -0.17
N ASP A 184 -13.92 0.77 -0.17
CA ASP A 184 -14.76 0.71 1.02
C ASP A 184 -14.78 -0.67 1.67
N THR A 185 -14.50 -1.77 0.94
CA THR A 185 -14.35 -3.09 1.57
C THR A 185 -13.18 -3.13 2.54
N TYR A 186 -12.08 -2.44 2.20
CA TYR A 186 -10.93 -2.28 3.09
C TYR A 186 -11.21 -1.31 4.25
N LEU A 187 -11.94 -0.22 3.96
CA LEU A 187 -12.25 0.81 4.97
C LEU A 187 -13.28 0.34 6.01
N ARG A 188 -14.08 -0.67 5.69
CA ARG A 188 -15.03 -1.30 6.64
C ARG A 188 -14.36 -2.24 7.64
N ASP A 189 -13.09 -2.62 7.44
CA ASP A 189 -12.35 -3.39 8.43
C ASP A 189 -12.25 -2.58 9.74
N PRO A 190 -12.65 -3.13 10.90
CA PRO A 190 -12.62 -2.41 12.17
C PRO A 190 -11.21 -1.92 12.56
N ARG A 191 -10.17 -2.58 12.09
CA ARG A 191 -8.77 -2.18 12.31
C ARG A 191 -8.42 -0.88 11.59
N VAL A 192 -9.10 -0.58 10.49
CA VAL A 192 -8.94 0.66 9.73
C VAL A 192 -9.81 1.76 10.34
N ASP A 193 -9.24 2.47 11.30
CA ASP A 193 -9.88 3.62 11.97
C ASP A 193 -11.33 3.35 12.46
N GLY A 194 -11.62 2.10 12.87
CA GLY A 194 -12.92 1.66 13.39
C GLY A 194 -13.95 1.27 12.32
N GLY A 195 -13.55 1.14 11.04
CA GLY A 195 -14.45 0.72 9.96
C GLY A 195 -15.48 1.77 9.51
N VAL A 196 -15.32 3.00 9.96
CA VAL A 196 -16.33 4.07 9.75
C VAL A 196 -16.01 5.01 8.60
N LEU A 197 -14.80 4.93 8.05
CA LEU A 197 -14.39 5.79 6.94
C LEU A 197 -14.98 5.30 5.61
N ARG A 198 -15.04 6.22 4.64
CA ARG A 198 -15.48 5.93 3.26
C ARG A 198 -14.51 6.53 2.27
N ALA A 199 -14.34 5.85 1.15
CA ALA A 199 -13.48 6.31 0.06
C ALA A 199 -14.09 7.52 -0.66
N GLY A 200 -13.26 8.48 -0.97
CA GLY A 200 -13.66 9.68 -1.70
C GLY A 200 -12.76 10.87 -1.47
N PRO A 201 -13.06 12.02 -2.07
CA PRO A 201 -12.25 13.22 -1.98
C PRO A 201 -12.16 13.79 -0.55
N ASP A 202 -13.18 13.53 0.26
CA ASP A 202 -13.24 14.00 1.64
C ASP A 202 -12.64 13.01 2.65
N PHE A 203 -12.05 11.92 2.15
CA PHE A 203 -11.40 10.94 3.01
C PHE A 203 -10.31 11.61 3.86
N ARG A 204 -10.37 11.38 5.17
CA ARG A 204 -9.33 11.76 6.12
C ARG A 204 -9.13 10.62 7.11
N ARG A 205 -7.89 10.19 7.25
CA ARG A 205 -7.53 9.18 8.24
C ARG A 205 -7.65 9.74 9.66
N ARG A 206 -7.88 8.87 10.62
CA ARG A 206 -7.94 9.23 12.05
C ARG A 206 -6.63 8.96 12.80
N SER A 207 -5.69 8.29 12.15
CA SER A 207 -4.35 8.01 12.66
C SER A 207 -3.31 8.76 11.84
N CYS A 208 -2.24 9.22 12.48
CA CYS A 208 -1.16 9.94 11.80
C CYS A 208 -0.17 8.96 11.16
N CYS A 209 0.28 9.22 9.92
CA CYS A 209 1.32 8.42 9.25
C CYS A 209 2.75 8.73 9.73
N LEU A 210 2.92 9.65 10.65
CA LEU A 210 4.19 10.12 11.22
C LEU A 210 5.09 10.91 10.25
N ILE A 211 4.74 11.04 8.97
CA ILE A 211 5.59 11.70 7.96
C ILE A 211 5.90 13.17 8.29
N TYR A 212 5.01 13.84 9.04
CA TYR A 212 5.22 15.22 9.49
C TYR A 212 6.49 15.41 10.34
N GLN A 213 7.00 14.32 10.93
CA GLN A 213 8.22 14.35 11.75
C GLN A 213 9.49 14.47 10.91
N LEU A 214 9.39 14.33 9.59
CA LEU A 214 10.54 14.50 8.69
C LEU A 214 10.91 15.97 8.53
N ALA A 215 9.96 16.91 8.60
CA ALA A 215 10.20 18.34 8.50
C ALA A 215 10.14 19.00 9.87
N GLU A 216 11.07 19.95 10.12
CA GLU A 216 11.13 20.68 11.40
C GLU A 216 9.91 21.56 11.61
N ASP A 217 9.40 22.16 10.55
CA ASP A 217 8.24 23.05 10.54
C ASP A 217 6.89 22.30 10.44
N ARG A 218 6.92 20.97 10.43
CA ARG A 218 5.74 20.10 10.27
C ARG A 218 4.95 20.31 8.97
N THR A 219 5.55 20.89 7.94
CA THR A 219 4.90 21.11 6.63
C THR A 219 4.81 19.84 5.80
N ALA A 220 5.59 18.80 6.10
CA ALA A 220 5.51 17.51 5.45
C ALA A 220 4.27 16.75 5.93
N VAL A 221 3.13 16.97 5.29
CA VAL A 221 1.87 16.27 5.57
C VAL A 221 1.46 15.38 4.39
N CYS A 222 0.79 14.28 4.66
CA CYS A 222 0.20 13.45 3.60
C CYS A 222 -1.15 14.06 3.16
N GLY A 223 -1.59 13.72 1.93
CA GLY A 223 -2.80 14.33 1.35
C GLY A 223 -4.11 14.03 2.08
N ASP A 224 -4.14 13.04 2.97
CA ASP A 224 -5.27 12.64 3.82
C ASP A 224 -4.96 12.84 5.32
N CYS A 225 -4.10 13.81 5.62
CA CYS A 225 -3.56 14.04 6.94
C CYS A 225 -4.63 14.42 7.98
N VAL A 226 -4.59 13.75 9.13
CA VAL A 226 -5.42 14.09 10.30
C VAL A 226 -5.01 15.42 10.96
N LEU A 227 -3.76 15.87 10.71
CA LEU A 227 -3.20 17.09 11.29
C LEU A 227 -3.46 18.34 10.43
N GLU A 228 -3.96 18.19 9.20
CA GLU A 228 -4.40 19.34 8.41
C GLU A 228 -5.61 19.99 9.09
N THR A 229 -5.40 21.13 9.71
CA THR A 229 -6.50 22.02 10.07
C THR A 229 -7.10 22.54 8.77
N ARG A 230 -8.40 22.33 8.56
CA ARG A 230 -9.15 22.97 7.48
C ARG A 230 -8.97 24.49 7.65
N THR A 231 -8.02 25.07 6.94
CA THR A 231 -7.97 26.51 6.79
C THR A 231 -9.18 26.92 5.95
N GLY A 232 -10.22 27.44 6.65
CA GLY A 232 -11.14 28.42 6.13
C GLY A 232 -12.04 28.01 5.00
N ALA A 233 -13.22 27.45 5.33
CA ALA A 233 -14.41 27.89 4.66
C ALA A 233 -14.83 29.22 5.33
N THR A 234 -14.32 30.33 4.83
CA THR A 234 -14.83 31.66 5.11
C THR A 234 -15.28 32.28 3.79
N GLY A 235 -16.56 32.61 3.71
CA GLY A 235 -17.19 33.45 2.72
C GLY A 235 -18.16 32.76 1.82
#